data_cec30546aa794f6900cf5ef5b53a0894
#
_entry.id   cec30546aa794f6900cf5ef5b53a0894
#
_cell.length_a   1.000
_cell.length_b   1.000
_cell.length_c   1.000
_cell.angle_alpha   90.00
_cell.angle_beta   90.00
_cell.angle_gamma   90.00
#
_symmetry.space_group_name_H-M   'P 1'
#
loop_
_entity.id
_entity.type
_entity.pdbx_description
1 polymer ?
#
loop_
_entity_poly.entity_id
_entity_poly.type
_entity_poly.pdbx_seq_one_letter_code
_entity_poly.pdbx_strand_id
1 'polypeptide(L)'
;MAGDALEMATVKRALTGIDVVFQSLGVSVGPEIIIKPTRFFSKATRVLVTAMEEAQVKRLICVTGFGAGDSRGHGGFLYSVAFHLLLGRLYDDKDVQERIVRRSKLDWVIVRPVILTDGPKTNAYHALADPRDWACGFISRADVADFLIKQVDNDAFLHKTPVLMS
;
A
#
# COMPACT_ATOMS: atom_id res chain seq x y z
N MET A 1 -13.78 15.50 2.91
CA MET A 1 -14.52 15.05 4.11
C MET A 1 -13.50 14.57 5.14
N ALA A 2 -13.54 15.06 6.36
CA ALA A 2 -12.72 14.50 7.46
C ALA A 2 -13.47 13.33 8.11
N GLY A 3 -12.74 12.31 8.58
CA GLY A 3 -13.34 11.15 9.22
C GLY A 3 -12.32 10.13 9.69
N ASP A 4 -12.76 9.12 10.43
CA ASP A 4 -11.92 8.02 10.90
C ASP A 4 -12.03 6.81 9.96
N ALA A 5 -10.88 6.36 9.44
CA ALA A 5 -10.79 5.19 8.57
C ALA A 5 -11.11 3.86 9.31
N LEU A 6 -11.19 3.88 10.63
CA LEU A 6 -11.59 2.73 11.46
C LEU A 6 -13.11 2.68 11.71
N GLU A 7 -13.83 3.74 11.35
CA GLU A 7 -15.27 3.84 11.57
C GLU A 7 -16.04 3.49 10.30
N MET A 8 -16.81 2.40 10.34
CA MET A 8 -17.57 1.88 9.20
C MET A 8 -18.55 2.91 8.61
N ALA A 9 -19.28 3.64 9.46
CA ALA A 9 -20.24 4.64 9.02
C ALA A 9 -19.58 5.79 8.24
N THR A 10 -18.41 6.22 8.68
CA THR A 10 -17.62 7.27 8.01
C THR A 10 -17.11 6.78 6.65
N VAL A 11 -16.58 5.57 6.59
CA VAL A 11 -16.08 4.98 5.33
C VAL A 11 -17.23 4.80 4.34
N LYS A 12 -18.37 4.26 4.76
CA LYS A 12 -19.55 4.11 3.88
C LYS A 12 -20.02 5.45 3.30
N ARG A 13 -20.08 6.51 4.12
CA ARG A 13 -20.42 7.86 3.61
C ARG A 13 -19.42 8.36 2.57
N ALA A 14 -18.12 8.06 2.77
CA ALA A 14 -17.07 8.45 1.84
C ALA A 14 -17.16 7.73 0.49
N LEU A 15 -17.75 6.54 0.44
CA LEU A 15 -17.89 5.72 -0.78
C LEU A 15 -19.09 6.10 -1.65
N THR A 16 -19.94 7.02 -1.19
CA THR A 16 -21.14 7.43 -1.97
C THR A 16 -20.74 8.13 -3.26
N GLY A 17 -21.10 7.54 -4.41
CA GLY A 17 -20.82 8.10 -5.74
C GLY A 17 -19.34 7.97 -6.15
N ILE A 18 -18.61 7.00 -5.58
CA ILE A 18 -17.19 6.76 -5.86
C ILE A 18 -17.05 5.49 -6.70
N ASP A 19 -16.20 5.53 -7.74
CA ASP A 19 -15.88 4.40 -8.60
C ASP A 19 -14.56 3.72 -8.23
N VAL A 20 -13.58 4.49 -7.74
CA VAL A 20 -12.22 4.04 -7.44
C VAL A 20 -11.75 4.54 -6.08
N VAL A 21 -11.11 3.69 -5.32
CA VAL A 21 -10.52 4.04 -4.02
C VAL A 21 -9.01 3.90 -4.04
N PHE A 22 -8.33 4.96 -3.61
CA PHE A 22 -6.91 4.94 -3.29
C PHE A 22 -6.71 4.84 -1.78
N GLN A 23 -6.16 3.74 -1.31
CA GLN A 23 -5.77 3.57 0.08
C GLN A 23 -4.29 3.90 0.27
N SER A 24 -3.99 5.09 0.76
CA SER A 24 -2.63 5.61 0.96
C SER A 24 -2.43 6.00 2.43
N LEU A 25 -2.73 5.07 3.33
CA LEU A 25 -2.61 5.30 4.77
C LEU A 25 -1.14 5.29 5.20
N GLY A 26 -0.78 6.25 6.03
CA GLY A 26 0.52 6.37 6.69
C GLY A 26 0.37 6.56 8.19
N VAL A 27 1.44 6.31 8.92
CA VAL A 27 1.57 6.63 10.34
C VAL A 27 2.87 7.41 10.53
N SER A 28 2.84 8.38 11.45
CA SER A 28 4.07 9.06 11.83
C SER A 28 5.00 8.08 12.57
N VAL A 29 6.21 7.90 12.05
CA VAL A 29 7.20 6.99 12.66
C VAL A 29 7.77 7.69 13.90
N GLY A 30 7.31 7.28 15.08
CA GLY A 30 7.80 7.73 16.38
C GLY A 30 8.30 6.55 17.22
N PRO A 31 8.97 6.80 18.35
CA PRO A 31 9.48 5.75 19.24
C PRO A 31 8.41 4.72 19.65
N GLU A 32 7.16 5.15 19.78
CA GLU A 32 6.06 4.28 20.19
C GLU A 32 5.73 3.20 19.14
N ILE A 33 5.87 3.49 17.84
CA ILE A 33 5.59 2.54 16.76
C ILE A 33 6.66 1.47 16.66
N ILE A 34 7.89 1.80 17.04
CA ILE A 34 9.01 0.83 17.11
C ILE A 34 8.77 -0.18 18.24
N ILE A 35 8.14 0.27 19.34
CA ILE A 35 7.98 -0.53 20.56
C ILE A 35 6.66 -1.30 20.58
N LYS A 36 5.55 -0.71 20.11
CA LYS A 36 4.20 -1.31 20.16
C LYS A 36 3.76 -1.86 18.81
N PRO A 37 3.20 -3.09 18.78
CA PRO A 37 2.58 -3.61 17.54
C PRO A 37 1.43 -2.69 17.12
N THR A 38 1.44 -2.25 15.86
CA THR A 38 0.29 -1.57 15.29
C THR A 38 -0.64 -2.58 14.61
N ARG A 39 -1.93 -2.31 14.63
CA ARG A 39 -2.96 -3.01 13.84
C ARG A 39 -3.79 -2.00 13.03
N PHE A 40 -3.25 -0.81 12.83
CA PHE A 40 -3.97 0.27 12.18
C PHE A 40 -4.27 -0.04 10.72
N PHE A 41 -3.26 -0.48 9.95
CA PHE A 41 -3.42 -0.76 8.53
C PHE A 41 -4.39 -1.92 8.28
N SER A 42 -4.23 -3.02 8.99
CA SER A 42 -5.08 -4.20 8.84
C SER A 42 -6.53 -3.93 9.26
N LYS A 43 -6.74 -3.15 10.35
CA LYS A 43 -8.10 -2.78 10.79
C LYS A 43 -8.77 -1.85 9.78
N ALA A 44 -8.10 -0.76 9.39
CA ALA A 44 -8.65 0.19 8.42
C ALA A 44 -8.94 -0.48 7.07
N THR A 45 -8.06 -1.37 6.60
CA THR A 45 -8.27 -2.11 5.37
C THR A 45 -9.45 -3.07 5.46
N ARG A 46 -9.65 -3.73 6.60
CA ARG A 46 -10.83 -4.59 6.80
C ARG A 46 -12.13 -3.79 6.71
N VAL A 47 -12.19 -2.64 7.38
CA VAL A 47 -13.34 -1.74 7.31
C VAL A 47 -13.59 -1.28 5.88
N LEU A 48 -12.53 -0.84 5.19
CA LEU A 48 -12.61 -0.37 3.81
C LEU A 48 -13.11 -1.45 2.85
N VAL A 49 -12.47 -2.63 2.85
CA VAL A 49 -12.84 -3.75 1.96
C VAL A 49 -14.30 -4.15 2.17
N THR A 50 -14.74 -4.31 3.44
CA THR A 50 -16.13 -4.63 3.74
C THR A 50 -17.08 -3.55 3.21
N ALA A 51 -16.77 -2.27 3.45
CA ALA A 51 -17.61 -1.18 2.99
C ALA A 51 -17.66 -1.07 1.45
N MET A 52 -16.54 -1.29 0.76
CA MET A 52 -16.47 -1.31 -0.71
C MET A 52 -17.29 -2.46 -1.31
N GLU A 53 -17.19 -3.66 -0.76
CA GLU A 53 -17.97 -4.83 -1.22
C GLU A 53 -19.48 -4.60 -1.04
N GLU A 54 -19.90 -4.02 0.09
CA GLU A 54 -21.30 -3.67 0.34
C GLU A 54 -21.78 -2.54 -0.58
N ALA A 55 -20.94 -1.53 -0.86
CA ALA A 55 -21.27 -0.42 -1.76
C ALA A 55 -21.12 -0.75 -3.25
N GLN A 56 -20.66 -1.96 -3.60
CA GLN A 56 -20.38 -2.40 -4.97
C GLN A 56 -19.30 -1.55 -5.67
N VAL A 57 -18.42 -0.88 -4.92
CA VAL A 57 -17.23 -0.18 -5.42
C VAL A 57 -16.12 -1.19 -5.58
N LYS A 58 -15.69 -1.47 -6.81
CA LYS A 58 -14.79 -2.60 -7.09
C LYS A 58 -13.32 -2.24 -7.11
N ARG A 59 -12.94 -1.07 -7.65
CA ARG A 59 -11.54 -0.72 -7.91
C ARG A 59 -10.85 -0.22 -6.64
N LEU A 60 -9.83 -0.97 -6.18
CA LEU A 60 -8.99 -0.61 -5.03
C LEU A 60 -7.52 -0.54 -5.43
N ILE A 61 -6.89 0.61 -5.25
CA ILE A 61 -5.46 0.80 -5.42
C ILE A 61 -4.87 1.05 -4.03
N CYS A 62 -4.15 0.05 -3.49
CA CYS A 62 -3.65 0.04 -2.11
C CYS A 62 -2.14 0.23 -2.06
N VAL A 63 -1.67 1.24 -1.34
CA VAL A 63 -0.23 1.49 -1.14
C VAL A 63 0.24 0.80 0.14
N THR A 64 1.22 -0.10 0.00
CA THR A 64 1.86 -0.76 1.14
C THR A 64 3.32 -0.34 1.29
N GLY A 65 4.26 -1.05 0.71
CA GLY A 65 5.68 -0.73 0.68
C GLY A 65 6.54 -1.97 0.38
N PHE A 66 7.69 -1.73 -0.22
CA PHE A 66 8.69 -2.77 -0.44
C PHE A 66 9.19 -3.34 0.89
N GLY A 67 9.19 -4.65 1.02
CA GLY A 67 9.42 -5.35 2.29
C GLY A 67 8.14 -5.88 2.95
N ALA A 68 6.94 -5.60 2.41
CA ALA A 68 5.68 -6.22 2.81
C ALA A 68 5.39 -7.49 1.99
N GLY A 69 4.66 -8.43 2.56
CA GLY A 69 4.25 -9.66 1.92
C GLY A 69 5.43 -10.48 1.41
N ASP A 70 5.34 -10.95 0.19
CA ASP A 70 6.35 -11.74 -0.51
C ASP A 70 7.58 -10.94 -0.98
N SER A 71 7.59 -9.62 -0.85
CA SER A 71 8.80 -8.80 -1.08
C SER A 71 9.73 -8.73 0.14
N ARG A 72 9.35 -9.36 1.25
CA ARG A 72 10.20 -9.44 2.45
C ARG A 72 11.48 -10.21 2.15
N GLY A 73 12.65 -9.61 2.46
CA GLY A 73 13.97 -10.23 2.25
C GLY A 73 14.64 -9.96 0.89
N HIS A 74 13.97 -9.31 -0.06
CA HIS A 74 14.56 -8.98 -1.37
C HIS A 74 15.53 -7.77 -1.34
N GLY A 75 15.62 -7.03 -0.24
CA GLY A 75 16.45 -5.81 -0.12
C GLY A 75 17.94 -6.02 0.25
N GLY A 76 18.42 -7.26 0.29
CA GLY A 76 19.78 -7.57 0.77
C GLY A 76 19.86 -7.69 2.30
N PHE A 77 20.92 -8.40 2.80
CA PHE A 77 21.02 -8.79 4.22
C PHE A 77 21.08 -7.60 5.18
N LEU A 78 21.94 -6.61 4.93
CA LEU A 78 22.11 -5.44 5.80
C LEU A 78 20.85 -4.56 5.85
N TYR A 79 20.21 -4.34 4.70
CA TYR A 79 18.94 -3.63 4.61
C TYR A 79 17.85 -4.38 5.38
N SER A 80 17.77 -5.69 5.21
CA SER A 80 16.77 -6.54 5.87
C SER A 80 16.89 -6.52 7.39
N VAL A 81 18.11 -6.55 7.95
CA VAL A 81 18.32 -6.50 9.40
C VAL A 81 17.95 -5.15 9.99
N ALA A 82 18.45 -4.04 9.43
CA ALA A 82 18.15 -2.70 9.89
C ALA A 82 16.66 -2.38 9.77
N PHE A 83 16.05 -2.78 8.67
CA PHE A 83 14.62 -2.61 8.40
C PHE A 83 13.75 -3.39 9.39
N HIS A 84 14.09 -4.66 9.70
CA HIS A 84 13.35 -5.49 10.66
C HIS A 84 13.42 -4.94 12.09
N LEU A 85 14.58 -4.40 12.48
CA LEU A 85 14.75 -3.82 13.82
C LEU A 85 13.93 -2.53 14.00
N LEU A 86 13.82 -1.71 12.95
CA LEU A 86 13.16 -0.41 13.02
C LEU A 86 11.67 -0.46 12.63
N LEU A 87 11.31 -1.25 11.63
CA LEU A 87 9.99 -1.21 11.01
C LEU A 87 9.28 -2.58 10.98
N GLY A 88 9.90 -3.65 11.49
CA GLY A 88 9.38 -5.01 11.37
C GLY A 88 7.93 -5.15 11.84
N ARG A 89 7.58 -4.58 12.99
CA ARG A 89 6.21 -4.63 13.54
C ARG A 89 5.18 -3.87 12.69
N LEU A 90 5.61 -2.78 12.07
CA LEU A 90 4.78 -2.02 11.14
C LEU A 90 4.48 -2.85 9.88
N TYR A 91 5.50 -3.54 9.38
CA TYR A 91 5.40 -4.37 8.20
C TYR A 91 4.67 -5.69 8.47
N ASP A 92 4.68 -6.21 9.69
CA ASP A 92 3.81 -7.34 10.07
C ASP A 92 2.32 -7.00 9.92
N ASP A 93 1.93 -5.76 10.26
CA ASP A 93 0.55 -5.29 10.04
C ASP A 93 0.25 -5.05 8.55
N LYS A 94 1.24 -4.55 7.78
CA LYS A 94 1.12 -4.43 6.32
C LYS A 94 0.99 -5.78 5.61
N ASP A 95 1.64 -6.83 6.12
CA ASP A 95 1.45 -8.20 5.61
C ASP A 95 0.01 -8.68 5.83
N VAL A 96 -0.59 -8.34 6.98
CA VAL A 96 -2.01 -8.63 7.23
C VAL A 96 -2.89 -7.80 6.31
N GLN A 97 -2.56 -6.52 6.11
CA GLN A 97 -3.24 -5.63 5.16
C GLN A 97 -3.30 -6.24 3.76
N GLU A 98 -2.16 -6.66 3.20
CA GLU A 98 -2.10 -7.26 1.87
C GLU A 98 -2.91 -8.55 1.77
N ARG A 99 -2.86 -9.41 2.80
CA ARG A 99 -3.68 -10.63 2.83
C ARG A 99 -5.18 -10.35 2.82
N ILE A 100 -5.63 -9.28 3.46
CA ILE A 100 -7.05 -8.86 3.43
C ILE A 100 -7.42 -8.44 2.01
N VAL A 101 -6.63 -7.57 1.39
CA VAL A 101 -6.86 -7.09 0.01
C VAL A 101 -6.87 -8.25 -0.98
N ARG A 102 -5.86 -9.13 -0.93
CA ARG A 102 -5.74 -10.28 -1.86
C ARG A 102 -6.90 -11.28 -1.74
N ARG A 103 -7.56 -11.38 -0.58
CA ARG A 103 -8.71 -12.27 -0.34
C ARG A 103 -10.05 -11.65 -0.66
N SER A 104 -10.09 -10.35 -0.93
CA SER A 104 -11.31 -9.63 -1.29
C SER A 104 -11.76 -9.97 -2.71
N LYS A 105 -13.01 -9.63 -3.01
CA LYS A 105 -13.58 -9.74 -4.36
C LYS A 105 -13.38 -8.46 -5.19
N LEU A 106 -12.50 -7.57 -4.74
CA LEU A 106 -12.23 -6.30 -5.37
C LEU A 106 -11.26 -6.44 -6.54
N ASP A 107 -11.34 -5.53 -7.47
CA ASP A 107 -10.40 -5.31 -8.56
C ASP A 107 -9.20 -4.52 -8.03
N TRP A 108 -8.30 -5.22 -7.32
CA TRP A 108 -7.24 -4.58 -6.56
C TRP A 108 -5.90 -4.54 -7.28
N VAL A 109 -5.12 -3.48 -6.96
CA VAL A 109 -3.68 -3.36 -7.21
C VAL A 109 -3.01 -3.01 -5.89
N ILE A 110 -1.99 -3.78 -5.46
CA ILE A 110 -1.19 -3.46 -4.28
C ILE A 110 0.14 -2.87 -4.76
N VAL A 111 0.36 -1.61 -4.48
CA VAL A 111 1.54 -0.86 -4.91
C VAL A 111 2.56 -0.82 -3.79
N ARG A 112 3.79 -1.25 -4.07
CA ARG A 112 4.90 -1.34 -3.13
C ARG A 112 6.03 -0.37 -3.49
N PRO A 113 5.92 0.90 -3.15
CA PRO A 113 7.05 1.81 -3.36
C PRO A 113 8.23 1.40 -2.49
N VAL A 114 9.44 1.58 -3.04
CA VAL A 114 10.70 1.52 -2.29
C VAL A 114 10.84 2.77 -1.40
N ILE A 115 12.05 3.19 -1.02
CA ILE A 115 12.26 4.35 -0.13
C ILE A 115 11.71 5.62 -0.80
N LEU A 116 10.74 6.25 -0.13
CA LEU A 116 10.08 7.46 -0.62
C LEU A 116 10.93 8.71 -0.42
N THR A 117 11.02 9.54 -1.46
CA THR A 117 11.65 10.87 -1.42
C THR A 117 10.64 11.97 -1.74
N ASP A 118 10.99 13.22 -1.43
CA ASP A 118 10.19 14.41 -1.75
C ASP A 118 10.64 15.10 -3.05
N GLY A 119 11.30 14.36 -3.94
CA GLY A 119 11.74 14.84 -5.25
C GLY A 119 10.58 15.13 -6.21
N PRO A 120 10.86 15.83 -7.32
CA PRO A 120 9.88 16.11 -8.36
C PRO A 120 9.43 14.82 -9.06
N LYS A 121 8.35 14.95 -9.85
CA LYS A 121 7.92 13.91 -10.77
C LYS A 121 8.94 13.79 -11.91
N THR A 122 9.48 12.57 -12.10
CA THR A 122 10.49 12.30 -13.12
C THR A 122 9.93 11.59 -14.34
N ASN A 123 8.85 10.82 -14.18
CA ASN A 123 8.29 9.88 -15.18
C ASN A 123 9.30 8.77 -15.59
N ALA A 124 10.40 8.60 -14.86
CA ALA A 124 11.46 7.64 -15.15
C ALA A 124 11.48 6.47 -14.16
N TYR A 125 10.33 6.12 -13.61
CA TYR A 125 10.18 5.01 -12.68
C TYR A 125 9.81 3.71 -13.38
N HIS A 126 10.12 2.60 -12.74
CA HIS A 126 9.77 1.24 -13.16
C HIS A 126 8.72 0.64 -12.23
N ALA A 127 7.77 -0.13 -12.80
CA ALA A 127 6.79 -0.91 -12.07
C ALA A 127 7.08 -2.40 -12.29
N LEU A 128 7.72 -3.03 -11.32
CA LEU A 128 8.28 -4.38 -11.41
C LEU A 128 7.30 -5.38 -10.79
N ALA A 129 6.61 -6.15 -11.64
CA ALA A 129 5.66 -7.18 -11.18
C ALA A 129 6.33 -8.54 -10.93
N ASP A 130 7.45 -8.84 -11.58
CA ASP A 130 8.19 -10.09 -11.40
C ASP A 130 9.12 -10.00 -10.17
N PRO A 131 9.01 -10.94 -9.21
CA PRO A 131 9.89 -10.96 -8.04
C PRO A 131 11.39 -11.00 -8.34
N ARG A 132 11.78 -11.52 -9.49
CA ARG A 132 13.19 -11.60 -9.91
C ARG A 132 13.82 -10.25 -10.20
N ASP A 133 12.99 -9.25 -10.52
CA ASP A 133 13.41 -7.90 -10.86
C ASP A 133 13.36 -6.94 -9.66
N TRP A 134 12.83 -7.40 -8.52
CA TRP A 134 12.67 -6.55 -7.34
C TRP A 134 14.02 -6.17 -6.73
N ALA A 135 14.22 -4.88 -6.54
CA ALA A 135 15.40 -4.33 -5.91
C ALA A 135 15.03 -3.20 -4.94
N CYS A 136 15.94 -2.92 -4.00
CA CYS A 136 15.83 -1.75 -3.15
C CYS A 136 16.31 -0.51 -3.92
N GLY A 137 15.69 0.65 -3.67
CA GLY A 137 16.03 1.89 -4.35
C GLY A 137 15.27 3.07 -3.76
N PHE A 138 15.14 4.12 -4.54
CA PHE A 138 14.40 5.33 -4.18
C PHE A 138 13.32 5.60 -5.21
N ILE A 139 12.26 6.30 -4.80
CA ILE A 139 11.24 6.82 -5.70
C ILE A 139 10.62 8.09 -5.11
N SER A 140 10.29 9.07 -5.94
CA SER A 140 9.59 10.25 -5.47
C SER A 140 8.11 9.95 -5.17
N ARG A 141 7.55 10.62 -4.15
CA ARG A 141 6.09 10.56 -3.90
C ARG A 141 5.28 11.02 -5.10
N ALA A 142 5.84 11.95 -5.89
CA ALA A 142 5.21 12.44 -7.11
C ALA A 142 5.13 11.37 -8.21
N ASP A 143 6.18 10.54 -8.39
CA ASP A 143 6.15 9.41 -9.32
C ASP A 143 5.21 8.31 -8.85
N VAL A 144 5.16 8.03 -7.54
CA VAL A 144 4.17 7.10 -6.98
C VAL A 144 2.75 7.59 -7.28
N ALA A 145 2.45 8.87 -7.03
CA ALA A 145 1.13 9.44 -7.31
C ALA A 145 0.76 9.34 -8.80
N ASP A 146 1.71 9.61 -9.70
CA ASP A 146 1.52 9.44 -11.14
C ASP A 146 1.17 7.99 -11.50
N PHE A 147 1.89 7.02 -10.95
CA PHE A 147 1.59 5.61 -11.17
C PHE A 147 0.18 5.24 -10.67
N LEU A 148 -0.17 5.68 -9.44
CA LEU A 148 -1.48 5.36 -8.85
C LEU A 148 -2.63 5.84 -9.74
N ILE A 149 -2.55 7.09 -10.22
CA ILE A 149 -3.59 7.68 -11.10
C ILE A 149 -3.73 6.87 -12.39
N LYS A 150 -2.64 6.42 -12.99
CA LYS A 150 -2.66 5.57 -14.18
C LYS A 150 -3.35 4.22 -13.98
N GLN A 151 -3.47 3.74 -12.73
CA GLN A 151 -4.15 2.48 -12.43
C GLN A 151 -5.68 2.60 -12.39
N VAL A 152 -6.25 3.78 -12.53
CA VAL A 152 -7.72 3.97 -12.56
C VAL A 152 -8.34 3.16 -13.71
N ASP A 153 -7.77 3.30 -14.92
CA ASP A 153 -8.28 2.70 -16.14
C ASP A 153 -7.33 1.65 -16.76
N ASN A 154 -6.28 1.24 -16.01
CA ASN A 154 -5.27 0.30 -16.50
C ASN A 154 -5.34 -1.04 -15.77
N ASP A 155 -5.64 -2.11 -16.48
CA ASP A 155 -5.75 -3.47 -15.93
C ASP A 155 -4.44 -4.27 -15.99
N ALA A 156 -3.35 -3.71 -16.52
CA ALA A 156 -2.07 -4.42 -16.64
C ALA A 156 -1.51 -4.94 -15.29
N PHE A 157 -1.85 -4.24 -14.19
CA PHE A 157 -1.46 -4.62 -12.83
C PHE A 157 -2.62 -5.13 -11.97
N LEU A 158 -3.76 -5.44 -12.57
CA LEU A 158 -4.89 -6.02 -11.84
C LEU A 158 -4.46 -7.33 -11.15
N HIS A 159 -4.79 -7.44 -9.85
CA HIS A 159 -4.41 -8.56 -8.96
C HIS A 159 -2.88 -8.80 -8.90
N LYS A 160 -2.08 -7.76 -9.09
CA LYS A 160 -0.62 -7.80 -8.96
C LYS A 160 -0.11 -6.86 -7.86
N THR A 161 1.15 -7.06 -7.50
CA THR A 161 1.82 -6.32 -6.43
C THR A 161 3.12 -5.68 -6.93
N PRO A 162 3.05 -4.74 -7.90
CA PRO A 162 4.25 -4.13 -8.45
C PRO A 162 5.06 -3.39 -7.39
N VAL A 163 6.38 -3.58 -7.45
CA VAL A 163 7.36 -2.74 -6.76
C VAL A 163 7.65 -1.53 -7.63
N LEU A 164 7.60 -0.33 -7.04
CA LEU A 164 7.92 0.91 -7.75
C LEU A 164 9.27 1.44 -7.32
N MET A 165 10.16 1.69 -8.28
CA MET A 165 11.48 2.26 -8.08
C MET A 165 11.91 3.14 -9.26
N SER A 166 12.81 4.10 -9.03
CA SER A 166 13.49 4.92 -10.06
C SER A 166 14.84 4.36 -10.38
#